data_2e2184457d9460b6edc72cd553bf0a4c
#
_entry.id   2e2184457d9460b6edc72cd553bf0a4c
#
_cell.length_a   1.000
_cell.length_b   1.000
_cell.length_c   1.000
_cell.angle_alpha   90.00
_cell.angle_beta   90.00
_cell.angle_gamma   90.00
#
_symmetry.space_group_name_H-M   'P 1'
#
loop_
_entity.id
_entity.type
_entity.pdbx_description
1 polymer ?
#
loop_
_entity_poly.entity_id
_entity_poly.type
_entity_poly.pdbx_seq_one_letter_code
_entity_poly.pdbx_strand_id
1 'polypeptide(L)'
;MDLIGPYTVDVQQEQPGLEVKEVELKLTCMTFLDPSTGWFEITEVPYFNIEDVKMKNKAAIDKSSACISNLFNDVWLSRYPRPRKVVFDNGSEFKKNFIPLLKDFAIKPTCTTIKNPQANAPVERVHQVVGQMMITQDLKSKVFDFINPWGPMLTSIAWAVRAAHHSTLGYTPAQLVYGRDMIFNLKTIINWKDISARKQIQVDKDNLRENKKRVDYDYQIGSQVYVTKDGIHRKLDGPKLGPYPITEVSTILDITKRS
;
A
#
# COMPACT_ATOMS: atom_id res chain seq x y z
N MET A 1 0.21 3.85 3.75
CA MET A 1 1.35 3.85 2.82
C MET A 1 2.06 2.52 2.90
N ASP A 2 2.75 2.14 1.84
CA ASP A 2 3.34 0.81 1.73
C ASP A 2 4.41 0.79 0.62
N LEU A 3 5.27 -0.24 0.62
CA LEU A 3 6.22 -0.51 -0.44
C LEU A 3 5.65 -1.57 -1.40
N ILE A 4 5.86 -1.37 -2.70
CA ILE A 4 5.46 -2.32 -3.74
C ILE A 4 6.68 -2.72 -4.59
N GLY A 5 6.79 -3.98 -4.95
CA GLY A 5 7.92 -4.55 -5.68
C GLY A 5 8.78 -5.46 -4.80
N PRO A 6 9.99 -5.87 -5.25
CA PRO A 6 10.60 -5.40 -6.48
C PRO A 6 9.97 -6.00 -7.75
N TYR A 7 9.79 -5.16 -8.75
CA TYR A 7 9.52 -5.59 -10.12
C TYR A 7 10.82 -5.69 -10.89
N THR A 8 10.99 -6.74 -11.66
CA THR A 8 12.18 -6.95 -12.46
C THR A 8 11.80 -6.89 -13.94
N VAL A 9 12.53 -6.09 -14.71
CA VAL A 9 12.33 -5.94 -16.15
C VAL A 9 13.69 -6.01 -16.85
N ASP A 10 13.78 -6.89 -17.86
CA ASP A 10 14.93 -6.96 -18.74
C ASP A 10 14.75 -5.93 -19.86
N VAL A 11 15.68 -5.00 -19.96
CA VAL A 11 15.66 -3.92 -20.96
C VAL A 11 16.87 -3.99 -21.84
N GLN A 12 16.71 -3.62 -23.11
CA GLN A 12 17.81 -3.49 -24.05
C GLN A 12 18.41 -2.09 -23.95
N GLN A 13 19.70 -2.02 -23.69
CA GLN A 13 20.46 -0.79 -23.66
C GLN A 13 21.21 -0.60 -24.97
N GLU A 14 20.82 0.39 -25.76
CA GLU A 14 21.61 0.87 -26.87
C GLU A 14 22.68 1.84 -26.37
N GLN A 15 23.94 1.52 -26.59
CA GLN A 15 25.04 2.46 -26.40
C GLN A 15 25.59 2.83 -27.77
N PRO A 16 25.80 4.12 -28.08
CA PRO A 16 26.41 4.52 -29.36
C PRO A 16 27.76 3.84 -29.59
N GLY A 17 27.84 2.99 -30.61
CA GLY A 17 29.06 2.29 -30.99
C GLY A 17 29.39 1.00 -30.22
N LEU A 18 28.49 0.49 -29.38
CA LEU A 18 28.64 -0.78 -28.65
C LEU A 18 27.45 -1.71 -28.92
N GLU A 19 27.67 -3.02 -28.71
CA GLU A 19 26.62 -4.04 -28.84
C GLU A 19 25.48 -3.77 -27.84
N VAL A 20 24.25 -4.03 -28.28
CA VAL A 20 23.05 -3.97 -27.43
C VAL A 20 23.22 -4.93 -26.25
N LYS A 21 23.16 -4.41 -25.03
CA LYS A 21 23.26 -5.22 -23.82
C LYS A 21 21.90 -5.32 -23.14
N GLU A 22 21.53 -6.54 -22.74
CA GLU A 22 20.41 -6.73 -21.82
C GLU A 22 20.82 -6.35 -20.39
N VAL A 23 20.04 -5.49 -19.76
CA VAL A 23 20.23 -5.03 -18.39
C VAL A 23 18.96 -5.33 -17.59
N GLU A 24 19.12 -6.03 -16.46
CA GLU A 24 18.03 -6.25 -15.52
C GLU A 24 17.83 -5.00 -14.66
N LEU A 25 16.68 -4.34 -14.79
CA LEU A 25 16.29 -3.24 -13.92
C LEU A 25 15.29 -3.71 -12.86
N LYS A 26 15.50 -3.29 -11.60
CA LYS A 26 14.62 -3.56 -10.49
C LYS A 26 13.93 -2.28 -10.04
N LEU A 27 12.62 -2.34 -9.87
CA LEU A 27 11.80 -1.24 -9.39
C LEU A 27 11.20 -1.59 -8.04
N THR A 28 11.46 -0.79 -7.04
CA THR A 28 10.65 -0.75 -5.81
C THR A 28 10.06 0.64 -5.69
N CYS A 29 8.77 0.72 -5.43
CA CYS A 29 8.08 1.99 -5.27
C CYS A 29 7.55 2.14 -3.85
N MET A 30 7.52 3.39 -3.40
CA MET A 30 6.76 3.79 -2.23
C MET A 30 5.42 4.38 -2.66
N THR A 31 4.35 3.92 -2.05
CA THR A 31 2.99 4.31 -2.38
C THR A 31 2.30 4.98 -1.21
N PHE A 32 1.50 5.98 -1.52
CA PHE A 32 0.71 6.74 -0.57
C PHE A 32 -0.73 6.78 -1.03
N LEU A 33 -1.65 6.47 -0.15
CA LEU A 33 -3.08 6.49 -0.43
C LEU A 33 -3.82 7.22 0.69
N ASP A 34 -4.60 8.23 0.33
CA ASP A 34 -5.60 8.78 1.23
C ASP A 34 -6.92 7.99 1.07
N PRO A 35 -7.31 7.19 2.07
CA PRO A 35 -8.52 6.38 1.98
C PRO A 35 -9.81 7.22 1.99
N SER A 36 -9.72 8.52 2.31
CA SER A 36 -10.88 9.41 2.34
C SER A 36 -11.29 9.83 0.94
N THR A 37 -10.32 10.14 0.09
CA THR A 37 -10.53 10.65 -1.27
C THR A 37 -10.10 9.66 -2.35
N GLY A 38 -9.32 8.64 -2.01
CA GLY A 38 -8.66 7.76 -2.97
C GLY A 38 -7.45 8.42 -3.64
N TRP A 39 -7.00 9.60 -3.16
CA TRP A 39 -5.82 10.26 -3.72
C TRP A 39 -4.59 9.39 -3.56
N PHE A 40 -3.87 9.22 -4.66
CA PHE A 40 -2.77 8.27 -4.75
C PHE A 40 -1.50 8.95 -5.25
N GLU A 41 -0.39 8.66 -4.60
CA GLU A 41 0.96 8.99 -5.02
C GLU A 41 1.80 7.73 -5.08
N ILE A 42 2.73 7.70 -6.03
CA ILE A 42 3.72 6.64 -6.19
C ILE A 42 5.05 7.27 -6.58
N THR A 43 6.12 6.79 -5.97
CA THR A 43 7.48 7.23 -6.28
C THR A 43 8.44 6.06 -6.24
N GLU A 44 9.48 6.12 -7.03
CA GLU A 44 10.58 5.15 -7.00
C GLU A 44 11.36 5.27 -5.70
N VAL A 45 11.75 4.13 -5.14
CA VAL A 45 12.75 4.06 -4.07
C VAL A 45 14.12 4.02 -4.75
N PRO A 46 15.00 4.99 -4.50
CA PRO A 46 16.26 5.12 -5.21
C PRO A 46 17.22 3.97 -4.90
N TYR A 47 18.21 3.81 -5.76
CA TYR A 47 19.35 2.93 -5.51
C TYR A 47 20.39 3.65 -4.65
N PHE A 48 21.18 2.90 -3.87
CA PHE A 48 22.30 3.44 -3.09
C PHE A 48 23.36 4.10 -3.97
N ASN A 49 23.61 3.53 -5.17
CA ASN A 49 24.60 4.06 -6.08
C ASN A 49 24.13 3.88 -7.53
N ILE A 50 23.93 4.98 -8.24
CA ILE A 50 23.49 4.98 -9.64
C ILE A 50 24.57 4.38 -10.57
N GLU A 51 25.86 4.51 -10.23
CA GLU A 51 26.96 3.96 -11.03
C GLU A 51 26.97 2.43 -11.03
N ASP A 52 26.51 1.79 -9.92
CA ASP A 52 26.42 0.34 -9.84
C ASP A 52 25.32 -0.22 -10.77
N VAL A 53 24.30 0.56 -11.09
CA VAL A 53 23.27 0.18 -12.08
C VAL A 53 23.89 0.07 -13.47
N LYS A 54 24.81 1.00 -13.82
CA LYS A 54 25.51 1.01 -15.11
C LYS A 54 26.54 -0.13 -15.26
N MET A 55 27.06 -0.62 -14.13
CA MET A 55 28.18 -1.60 -14.12
C MET A 55 27.74 -3.06 -13.91
N LYS A 56 26.47 -3.42 -14.02
CA LYS A 56 25.93 -4.78 -13.73
C LYS A 56 26.14 -5.27 -12.29
N ASN A 57 26.64 -4.44 -11.39
CA ASN A 57 26.66 -4.77 -9.98
C ASN A 57 25.21 -4.70 -9.50
N LYS A 58 24.78 -5.69 -8.70
CA LYS A 58 23.43 -5.73 -8.12
C LYS A 58 23.21 -4.48 -7.26
N ALA A 59 22.78 -3.39 -7.91
CA ALA A 59 22.51 -2.15 -7.22
C ALA A 59 21.46 -2.42 -6.14
N ALA A 60 21.81 -2.20 -4.90
CA ALA A 60 20.88 -2.37 -3.80
C ALA A 60 19.96 -1.15 -3.74
N ILE A 61 18.66 -1.40 -3.68
CA ILE A 61 17.64 -0.37 -3.48
C ILE A 61 17.75 0.18 -2.05
N ASP A 62 17.78 1.50 -1.90
CA ASP A 62 17.90 2.16 -0.59
C ASP A 62 16.57 2.14 0.17
N LYS A 63 16.31 1.05 0.88
CA LYS A 63 15.18 0.94 1.81
C LYS A 63 15.51 1.42 3.23
N SER A 64 16.51 2.27 3.39
CA SER A 64 16.83 2.83 4.70
C SER A 64 15.69 3.70 5.23
N SER A 65 15.55 3.73 6.55
CA SER A 65 14.53 4.56 7.19
C SER A 65 14.72 6.06 6.90
N ALA A 66 15.95 6.50 6.64
CA ALA A 66 16.25 7.87 6.23
C ALA A 66 15.69 8.15 4.83
N CYS A 67 15.97 7.28 3.86
CA CYS A 67 15.44 7.40 2.50
C CYS A 67 13.91 7.43 2.49
N ILE A 68 13.25 6.49 3.17
CA ILE A 68 11.79 6.44 3.28
C ILE A 68 11.20 7.69 3.93
N SER A 69 11.88 8.24 4.94
CA SER A 69 11.47 9.50 5.58
C SER A 69 11.56 10.69 4.62
N ASN A 70 12.64 10.77 3.84
CA ASN A 70 12.81 11.81 2.82
C ASN A 70 11.75 11.71 1.73
N LEU A 71 11.49 10.50 1.22
CA LEU A 71 10.44 10.29 0.22
C LEU A 71 9.06 10.70 0.73
N PHE A 72 8.73 10.39 1.99
CA PHE A 72 7.47 10.83 2.59
C PHE A 72 7.40 12.34 2.72
N ASN A 73 8.49 12.97 3.14
CA ASN A 73 8.58 14.43 3.22
C ASN A 73 8.39 15.08 1.84
N ASP A 74 9.11 14.61 0.83
CA ASP A 74 9.16 15.23 -0.49
C ASP A 74 7.88 14.99 -1.31
N VAL A 75 7.31 13.81 -1.19
CA VAL A 75 6.15 13.41 -2.01
C VAL A 75 4.83 13.78 -1.34
N TRP A 76 4.76 13.75 -0.01
CA TRP A 76 3.50 13.99 0.70
C TRP A 76 3.52 15.27 1.53
N LEU A 77 4.42 15.40 2.51
CA LEU A 77 4.36 16.52 3.47
C LEU A 77 4.62 17.88 2.83
N SER A 78 5.46 17.94 1.78
CA SER A 78 5.75 19.17 1.04
C SER A 78 4.61 19.61 0.11
N ARG A 79 3.65 18.73 -0.20
CA ARG A 79 2.63 18.97 -1.23
C ARG A 79 1.20 19.00 -0.70
N TYR A 80 0.94 18.28 0.39
CA TYR A 80 -0.41 18.04 0.91
C TYR A 80 -0.52 18.42 2.37
N PRO A 81 -1.74 18.67 2.86
CA PRO A 81 -1.99 18.87 4.27
C PRO A 81 -1.49 17.67 5.09
N ARG A 82 -0.99 17.96 6.29
CA ARG A 82 -0.53 16.92 7.23
C ARG A 82 -1.66 15.95 7.55
N PRO A 83 -1.46 14.63 7.39
CA PRO A 83 -2.45 13.64 7.77
C PRO A 83 -2.55 13.55 9.31
N ARG A 84 -3.72 13.23 9.83
CA ARG A 84 -3.90 13.00 11.29
C ARG A 84 -3.17 11.75 11.75
N LYS A 85 -3.10 10.72 10.90
CA LYS A 85 -2.40 9.46 11.16
C LYS A 85 -1.85 8.90 9.86
N VAL A 86 -0.75 8.17 9.97
CA VAL A 86 -0.17 7.38 8.87
C VAL A 86 -0.20 5.92 9.27
N VAL A 87 -0.76 5.09 8.39
CA VAL A 87 -0.82 3.63 8.55
C VAL A 87 0.26 3.02 7.65
N PHE A 88 1.08 2.14 8.21
CA PHE A 88 2.19 1.45 7.53
C PHE A 88 2.40 0.07 8.15
N ASP A 89 3.16 -0.80 7.47
CA ASP A 89 3.48 -2.12 7.99
C ASP A 89 4.57 -2.07 9.07
N ASN A 90 4.91 -3.24 9.64
CA ASN A 90 5.94 -3.33 10.69
C ASN A 90 7.37 -3.47 10.12
N GLY A 91 7.63 -3.04 8.90
CA GLY A 91 8.95 -3.06 8.28
C GLY A 91 10.00 -2.25 9.06
N SER A 92 11.26 -2.64 8.93
CA SER A 92 12.38 -1.95 9.58
C SER A 92 12.61 -0.55 9.03
N GLU A 93 12.25 -0.33 7.79
CA GLU A 93 12.32 0.93 7.04
C GLU A 93 11.45 2.03 7.66
N PHE A 94 10.38 1.67 8.35
CA PHE A 94 9.47 2.61 9.00
C PHE A 94 9.81 2.90 10.47
N LYS A 95 10.97 2.46 11.00
CA LYS A 95 11.26 2.56 12.44
C LYS A 95 12.14 3.76 12.81
N LYS A 96 13.43 3.70 12.50
CA LYS A 96 14.43 4.62 13.07
C LYS A 96 14.12 6.10 12.85
N ASN A 97 14.13 6.56 11.60
CA ASN A 97 14.00 7.98 11.25
C ASN A 97 12.52 8.35 10.97
N PHE A 98 11.74 7.38 10.52
CA PHE A 98 10.37 7.61 10.11
C PHE A 98 9.42 7.92 11.27
N ILE A 99 9.46 7.15 12.36
CA ILE A 99 8.61 7.41 13.54
C ILE A 99 8.93 8.77 14.20
N PRO A 100 10.21 9.17 14.42
CA PRO A 100 10.54 10.52 14.85
C PRO A 100 9.98 11.59 13.92
N LEU A 101 10.18 11.48 12.61
CA LEU A 101 9.61 12.43 11.64
C LEU A 101 8.11 12.61 11.83
N LEU A 102 7.35 11.53 11.94
CA LEU A 102 5.90 11.62 12.16
C LEU A 102 5.55 12.36 13.46
N LYS A 103 6.30 12.11 14.53
CA LYS A 103 6.10 12.78 15.83
C LYS A 103 6.40 14.28 15.75
N ASP A 104 7.46 14.67 15.07
CA ASP A 104 7.86 16.07 14.89
C ASP A 104 6.79 16.86 14.15
N PHE A 105 6.08 16.20 13.22
CA PHE A 105 4.94 16.79 12.52
C PHE A 105 3.58 16.58 13.24
N ALA A 106 3.58 16.08 14.48
CA ALA A 106 2.37 15.75 15.26
C ALA A 106 1.41 14.78 14.53
N ILE A 107 1.97 13.85 13.75
CA ILE A 107 1.25 12.82 13.01
C ILE A 107 1.25 11.53 13.83
N LYS A 108 0.07 10.91 14.04
CA LYS A 108 -0.03 9.64 14.77
C LYS A 108 0.52 8.48 13.92
N PRO A 109 1.63 7.83 14.31
CA PRO A 109 2.08 6.61 13.66
C PRO A 109 1.15 5.46 14.02
N THR A 110 0.77 4.65 13.04
CA THR A 110 -0.10 3.48 13.22
C THR A 110 0.49 2.32 12.44
N CYS A 111 1.12 1.38 13.15
CA CYS A 111 1.65 0.19 12.54
C CYS A 111 0.55 -0.87 12.40
N THR A 112 0.45 -1.51 11.24
CA THR A 112 -0.45 -2.66 11.06
C THR A 112 0.15 -3.88 11.74
N THR A 113 -0.69 -4.65 12.41
CA THR A 113 -0.27 -5.91 13.00
C THR A 113 -0.40 -7.04 11.98
N ILE A 114 0.46 -8.05 12.08
CA ILE A 114 0.45 -9.25 11.23
C ILE A 114 -0.92 -9.95 11.27
N LYS A 115 -1.68 -9.75 12.35
CA LYS A 115 -3.00 -10.36 12.57
C LYS A 115 -4.18 -9.53 11.98
N ASN A 116 -3.92 -8.37 11.40
CA ASN A 116 -4.96 -7.52 10.79
C ASN A 116 -4.61 -7.11 9.35
N PRO A 117 -4.63 -8.05 8.40
CA PRO A 117 -4.35 -7.75 6.99
C PRO A 117 -5.38 -6.80 6.38
N GLN A 118 -6.61 -6.74 6.90
CA GLN A 118 -7.67 -5.87 6.38
C GLN A 118 -7.35 -4.38 6.53
N ALA A 119 -6.49 -4.00 7.46
CA ALA A 119 -6.08 -2.61 7.66
C ALA A 119 -5.35 -2.03 6.44
N ASN A 120 -4.71 -2.86 5.61
CA ASN A 120 -3.97 -2.46 4.41
C ASN A 120 -4.72 -2.75 3.10
N ALA A 121 -5.90 -3.36 3.17
CA ALA A 121 -6.67 -3.77 2.00
C ALA A 121 -6.91 -2.66 0.95
N PRO A 122 -7.16 -1.38 1.30
CA PRO A 122 -7.29 -0.32 0.31
C PRO A 122 -6.02 -0.10 -0.50
N VAL A 123 -4.85 -0.16 0.14
CA VAL A 123 -3.54 0.01 -0.52
C VAL A 123 -3.25 -1.21 -1.40
N GLU A 124 -3.50 -2.43 -0.91
CA GLU A 124 -3.31 -3.67 -1.67
C GLU A 124 -4.13 -3.70 -2.96
N ARG A 125 -5.37 -3.19 -2.93
CA ARG A 125 -6.19 -3.07 -4.15
C ARG A 125 -5.57 -2.14 -5.18
N VAL A 126 -5.05 -1.00 -4.75
CA VAL A 126 -4.35 -0.07 -5.64
C VAL A 126 -3.06 -0.71 -6.18
N HIS A 127 -2.33 -1.48 -5.36
CA HIS A 127 -1.16 -2.23 -5.81
C HIS A 127 -1.49 -3.23 -6.93
N GLN A 128 -2.63 -3.91 -6.85
CA GLN A 128 -3.09 -4.79 -7.93
C GLN A 128 -3.33 -4.00 -9.23
N VAL A 129 -3.97 -2.84 -9.14
CA VAL A 129 -4.20 -1.95 -10.30
C VAL A 129 -2.86 -1.47 -10.89
N VAL A 130 -1.93 -1.04 -10.04
CA VAL A 130 -0.57 -0.63 -10.47
C VAL A 130 0.14 -1.77 -11.18
N GLY A 131 0.12 -2.98 -10.61
CA GLY A 131 0.74 -4.16 -11.22
C GLY A 131 0.13 -4.48 -12.59
N GLN A 132 -1.19 -4.42 -12.74
CA GLN A 132 -1.86 -4.62 -14.03
C GLN A 132 -1.49 -3.54 -15.04
N MET A 133 -1.42 -2.28 -14.63
CA MET A 133 -0.99 -1.19 -15.52
C MET A 133 0.46 -1.36 -15.97
N MET A 134 1.33 -1.86 -15.09
CA MET A 134 2.72 -2.16 -15.45
C MET A 134 2.82 -3.29 -16.49
N ILE A 135 2.03 -4.35 -16.34
CA ILE A 135 2.01 -5.48 -17.29
C ILE A 135 1.50 -5.05 -18.67
N THR A 136 0.52 -4.15 -18.73
CA THR A 136 -0.04 -3.67 -20.00
C THR A 136 0.89 -2.71 -20.76
N GLN A 137 1.90 -2.17 -20.08
CA GLN A 137 2.90 -1.35 -20.74
C GLN A 137 3.98 -2.27 -21.33
N ASP A 138 4.21 -2.18 -22.64
CA ASP A 138 5.33 -2.86 -23.27
C ASP A 138 6.64 -2.19 -22.85
N LEU A 139 7.16 -2.61 -21.70
CA LEU A 139 8.39 -2.06 -21.13
C LEU A 139 9.64 -2.49 -21.89
N LYS A 140 9.56 -3.59 -22.66
CA LYS A 140 10.70 -4.10 -23.44
C LYS A 140 10.99 -3.27 -24.68
N SER A 141 9.97 -2.63 -25.25
CA SER A 141 10.11 -1.80 -26.46
C SER A 141 10.46 -0.34 -26.19
N LYS A 142 10.50 0.08 -24.91
CA LYS A 142 10.76 1.49 -24.55
C LYS A 142 12.25 1.75 -24.40
N VAL A 143 12.69 2.89 -24.95
CA VAL A 143 14.01 3.44 -24.63
C VAL A 143 13.94 3.97 -23.19
N PHE A 144 14.77 3.42 -22.32
CA PHE A 144 14.84 3.80 -20.92
C PHE A 144 15.88 4.91 -20.70
N ASP A 145 15.47 5.94 -20.00
CA ASP A 145 16.41 6.90 -19.43
C ASP A 145 17.01 6.28 -18.16
N PHE A 146 18.32 6.01 -18.16
CA PHE A 146 19.02 5.42 -17.02
C PHE A 146 19.10 6.31 -15.78
N ILE A 147 18.86 7.60 -15.95
CA ILE A 147 18.83 8.56 -14.83
C ILE A 147 17.48 8.49 -14.13
N ASN A 148 16.40 8.29 -14.88
CA ASN A 148 15.04 8.21 -14.36
C ASN A 148 14.20 7.20 -15.13
N PRO A 149 14.54 5.90 -15.04
CA PRO A 149 13.96 4.88 -15.90
C PRO A 149 12.45 4.69 -15.69
N TRP A 150 11.96 4.93 -14.49
CA TRP A 150 10.59 4.63 -14.09
C TRP A 150 9.69 5.85 -13.97
N GLY A 151 10.25 7.06 -13.84
CA GLY A 151 9.51 8.28 -13.56
C GLY A 151 8.33 8.56 -14.50
N PRO A 152 8.50 8.54 -15.84
CA PRO A 152 7.42 8.77 -16.78
C PRO A 152 6.28 7.76 -16.64
N MET A 153 6.61 6.48 -16.42
CA MET A 153 5.62 5.41 -16.21
C MET A 153 4.87 5.59 -14.90
N LEU A 154 5.57 5.85 -13.81
CA LEU A 154 4.96 6.04 -12.50
C LEU A 154 4.06 7.28 -12.47
N THR A 155 4.46 8.34 -13.14
CA THR A 155 3.64 9.56 -13.31
C THR A 155 2.34 9.25 -14.06
N SER A 156 2.41 8.48 -15.15
CA SER A 156 1.23 8.07 -15.92
C SER A 156 0.29 7.19 -15.10
N ILE A 157 0.83 6.25 -14.32
CA ILE A 157 0.05 5.38 -13.43
C ILE A 157 -0.66 6.22 -12.36
N ALA A 158 0.07 7.12 -11.70
CA ALA A 158 -0.50 7.99 -10.67
C ALA A 158 -1.62 8.87 -11.25
N TRP A 159 -1.41 9.43 -12.43
CA TRP A 159 -2.42 10.22 -13.13
C TRP A 159 -3.67 9.40 -13.45
N ALA A 160 -3.51 8.19 -13.98
CA ALA A 160 -4.62 7.31 -14.33
C ALA A 160 -5.44 6.91 -13.09
N VAL A 161 -4.80 6.58 -11.98
CA VAL A 161 -5.49 6.26 -10.71
C VAL A 161 -6.28 7.47 -10.20
N ARG A 162 -5.74 8.68 -10.27
CA ARG A 162 -6.40 9.90 -9.82
C ARG A 162 -7.57 10.32 -10.71
N ALA A 163 -7.50 10.03 -12.01
CA ALA A 163 -8.54 10.31 -12.98
C ALA A 163 -9.63 9.22 -13.06
N ALA A 164 -9.37 8.02 -12.53
CA ALA A 164 -10.31 6.92 -12.58
C ALA A 164 -11.48 7.12 -11.60
N HIS A 165 -12.70 6.78 -12.06
CA HIS A 165 -13.89 6.83 -11.21
C HIS A 165 -13.84 5.73 -10.15
N HIS A 166 -13.94 6.13 -8.88
CA HIS A 166 -13.94 5.19 -7.75
C HIS A 166 -15.37 4.75 -7.43
N SER A 167 -15.68 3.47 -7.66
CA SER A 167 -17.04 2.92 -7.56
C SER A 167 -17.73 3.17 -6.20
N THR A 168 -17.01 3.04 -5.10
CA THR A 168 -17.57 3.28 -3.75
C THR A 168 -17.77 4.76 -3.47
N LEU A 169 -16.83 5.61 -3.89
CA LEU A 169 -16.90 7.06 -3.64
C LEU A 169 -17.89 7.75 -4.60
N GLY A 170 -18.04 7.24 -5.82
CA GLY A 170 -18.89 7.82 -6.86
C GLY A 170 -18.30 9.06 -7.54
N TYR A 171 -17.02 9.29 -7.33
CA TYR A 171 -16.24 10.42 -7.88
C TYR A 171 -14.85 9.94 -8.24
N THR A 172 -14.12 10.71 -9.03
CA THR A 172 -12.66 10.50 -9.17
C THR A 172 -11.92 11.08 -7.95
N PRO A 173 -10.75 10.57 -7.59
CA PRO A 173 -9.91 11.17 -6.54
C PRO A 173 -9.64 12.65 -6.78
N ALA A 174 -9.41 13.05 -8.02
CA ALA A 174 -9.17 14.44 -8.37
C ALA A 174 -10.40 15.35 -8.14
N GLN A 175 -11.60 14.86 -8.44
CA GLN A 175 -12.83 15.60 -8.12
C GLN A 175 -12.95 15.81 -6.61
N LEU A 176 -12.63 14.80 -5.79
CA LEU A 176 -12.72 14.89 -4.34
C LEU A 176 -11.70 15.85 -3.73
N VAL A 177 -10.50 15.94 -4.29
CA VAL A 177 -9.43 16.79 -3.75
C VAL A 177 -9.53 18.22 -4.27
N TYR A 178 -9.81 18.41 -5.57
CA TYR A 178 -9.77 19.71 -6.22
C TYR A 178 -11.13 20.28 -6.62
N GLY A 179 -12.21 19.50 -6.48
CA GLY A 179 -13.53 19.91 -6.97
C GLY A 179 -13.60 20.01 -8.51
N ARG A 180 -12.67 19.35 -9.22
CA ARG A 180 -12.54 19.41 -10.68
C ARG A 180 -12.19 18.05 -11.25
N ASP A 181 -12.66 17.78 -12.45
CA ASP A 181 -12.22 16.63 -13.22
C ASP A 181 -10.81 16.85 -13.80
N MET A 182 -10.03 15.80 -13.97
CA MET A 182 -8.68 15.88 -14.56
C MET A 182 -8.71 15.86 -16.09
N ILE A 183 -9.74 15.28 -16.68
CA ILE A 183 -9.86 15.09 -18.13
C ILE A 183 -10.67 16.24 -18.73
N PHE A 184 -11.76 16.60 -18.07
CA PHE A 184 -12.68 17.64 -18.51
C PHE A 184 -12.62 18.85 -17.60
N ASN A 185 -12.71 20.06 -18.16
CA ASN A 185 -12.76 21.29 -17.36
C ASN A 185 -14.15 21.48 -16.73
N LEU A 186 -14.57 20.52 -15.93
CA LEU A 186 -15.85 20.49 -15.24
C LEU A 186 -15.64 20.66 -13.75
N LYS A 187 -16.35 21.61 -13.14
CA LYS A 187 -16.44 21.75 -11.69
C LYS A 187 -17.40 20.70 -11.15
N THR A 188 -17.06 20.10 -10.03
CA THR A 188 -17.87 19.08 -9.35
C THR A 188 -18.27 19.58 -7.98
N ILE A 189 -19.56 19.56 -7.68
CA ILE A 189 -20.08 19.80 -6.33
C ILE A 189 -20.13 18.46 -5.62
N ILE A 190 -19.39 18.35 -4.52
CA ILE A 190 -19.20 17.10 -3.78
C ILE A 190 -20.23 17.00 -2.67
N ASN A 191 -20.98 15.90 -2.63
CA ASN A 191 -21.86 15.56 -1.52
C ASN A 191 -21.17 14.58 -0.55
N TRP A 192 -20.52 15.11 0.47
CA TRP A 192 -19.81 14.31 1.46
C TRP A 192 -20.73 13.41 2.30
N LYS A 193 -22.01 13.75 2.46
CA LYS A 193 -22.98 12.91 3.17
C LYS A 193 -23.24 11.62 2.38
N ASP A 194 -23.43 11.74 1.05
CA ASP A 194 -23.63 10.57 0.19
C ASP A 194 -22.39 9.68 0.14
N ILE A 195 -21.20 10.27 0.11
CA ILE A 195 -19.94 9.51 0.15
C ILE A 195 -19.85 8.72 1.46
N SER A 196 -20.15 9.34 2.59
CA SER A 196 -20.15 8.68 3.90
C SER A 196 -21.16 7.53 3.96
N ALA A 197 -22.36 7.74 3.45
CA ALA A 197 -23.39 6.72 3.35
C ALA A 197 -22.97 5.54 2.47
N ARG A 198 -22.41 5.80 1.30
CA ARG A 198 -21.88 4.75 0.40
C ARG A 198 -20.76 3.93 1.04
N LYS A 199 -19.83 4.60 1.73
CA LYS A 199 -18.76 3.91 2.48
C LYS A 199 -19.34 3.01 3.56
N GLN A 200 -20.33 3.49 4.32
CA GLN A 200 -20.97 2.69 5.36
C GLN A 200 -21.66 1.47 4.76
N ILE A 201 -22.42 1.64 3.69
CA ILE A 201 -23.06 0.52 2.97
C ILE A 201 -22.01 -0.51 2.50
N GLN A 202 -20.85 -0.07 2.03
CA GLN A 202 -19.79 -1.00 1.63
C GLN A 202 -19.22 -1.76 2.82
N VAL A 203 -18.96 -1.07 3.95
CA VAL A 203 -18.49 -1.70 5.19
C VAL A 203 -19.49 -2.72 5.68
N ASP A 204 -20.79 -2.41 5.68
CA ASP A 204 -21.85 -3.31 6.13
C ASP A 204 -21.94 -4.56 5.22
N LYS A 205 -21.83 -4.38 3.90
CA LYS A 205 -21.75 -5.50 2.95
C LYS A 205 -20.53 -6.40 3.19
N ASP A 206 -19.38 -5.80 3.42
CA ASP A 206 -18.15 -6.55 3.67
C ASP A 206 -18.24 -7.30 5.01
N ASN A 207 -18.78 -6.68 6.06
CA ASN A 207 -19.04 -7.32 7.35
C ASN A 207 -20.03 -8.49 7.22
N LEU A 208 -21.13 -8.31 6.47
CA LEU A 208 -22.09 -9.39 6.21
C LEU A 208 -21.43 -10.56 5.49
N ARG A 209 -20.62 -10.29 4.47
CA ARG A 209 -19.89 -11.33 3.73
C ARG A 209 -18.91 -12.10 4.61
N GLU A 210 -18.16 -11.40 5.46
CA GLU A 210 -17.21 -12.03 6.39
C GLU A 210 -17.95 -12.81 7.50
N ASN A 211 -19.00 -12.25 8.06
CA ASN A 211 -19.77 -12.90 9.12
C ASN A 211 -20.53 -14.15 8.59
N LYS A 212 -20.93 -14.16 7.33
CA LYS A 212 -21.57 -15.34 6.71
C LYS A 212 -20.68 -16.60 6.74
N LYS A 213 -19.36 -16.42 6.82
CA LYS A 213 -18.37 -17.50 6.92
C LYS A 213 -18.07 -17.92 8.36
N ARG A 214 -18.51 -17.13 9.33
CA ARG A 214 -18.29 -17.42 10.75
C ARG A 214 -19.40 -18.35 11.23
N VAL A 215 -19.01 -19.39 11.92
CA VAL A 215 -19.94 -20.27 12.64
C VAL A 215 -20.05 -19.73 14.05
N ASP A 216 -21.24 -19.34 14.48
CA ASP A 216 -21.50 -19.03 15.87
C ASP A 216 -21.37 -20.31 16.69
N TYR A 217 -20.41 -20.34 17.59
CA TYR A 217 -20.18 -21.45 18.48
C TYR A 217 -20.13 -20.94 19.91
N ASP A 218 -21.00 -21.50 20.75
CA ASP A 218 -21.01 -21.19 22.18
C ASP A 218 -19.92 -22.00 22.90
N TYR A 219 -18.81 -21.32 23.22
CA TYR A 219 -17.70 -21.91 23.89
C TYR A 219 -17.99 -22.09 25.38
N GLN A 220 -18.02 -23.34 25.84
CA GLN A 220 -18.21 -23.67 27.25
C GLN A 220 -16.86 -24.00 27.92
N ILE A 221 -16.76 -23.69 29.23
CA ILE A 221 -15.62 -24.11 30.04
C ILE A 221 -15.49 -25.64 30.00
N GLY A 222 -14.28 -26.15 29.72
CA GLY A 222 -14.00 -27.56 29.51
C GLY A 222 -14.09 -28.03 28.06
N SER A 223 -14.66 -27.25 27.14
CA SER A 223 -14.63 -27.58 25.71
C SER A 223 -13.20 -27.61 25.18
N GLN A 224 -12.92 -28.55 24.29
CA GLN A 224 -11.59 -28.72 23.72
C GLN A 224 -11.43 -27.86 22.47
N VAL A 225 -10.35 -27.07 22.38
CA VAL A 225 -10.04 -26.20 21.24
C VAL A 225 -8.63 -26.42 20.72
N TYR A 226 -8.47 -26.18 19.42
CA TYR A 226 -7.17 -26.12 18.76
C TYR A 226 -6.78 -24.67 18.55
N VAL A 227 -5.56 -24.32 18.93
CA VAL A 227 -5.00 -22.98 18.73
C VAL A 227 -4.11 -22.99 17.49
N THR A 228 -4.30 -22.01 16.60
CA THR A 228 -3.42 -21.86 15.45
C THR A 228 -2.04 -21.40 15.90
N LYS A 229 -0.99 -22.06 15.43
CA LYS A 229 0.39 -21.65 15.70
C LYS A 229 0.65 -20.29 15.07
N ASP A 230 1.33 -19.40 15.79
CA ASP A 230 1.84 -18.15 15.24
C ASP A 230 3.22 -18.35 14.60
N GLY A 231 3.49 -17.78 13.43
CA GLY A 231 4.79 -17.76 12.78
C GLY A 231 4.92 -18.67 11.55
N ILE A 232 6.15 -18.75 11.03
CA ILE A 232 6.48 -19.59 9.87
C ILE A 232 6.63 -21.04 10.36
N HIS A 233 5.82 -21.96 9.81
CA HIS A 233 5.85 -23.38 10.16
C HIS A 233 6.62 -24.18 9.11
N ARG A 234 7.32 -25.24 9.55
CA ARG A 234 7.85 -26.25 8.62
C ARG A 234 6.68 -26.97 7.94
N LYS A 235 6.83 -27.37 6.68
CA LYS A 235 5.78 -28.05 5.90
C LYS A 235 5.19 -29.31 6.57
N LEU A 236 5.95 -29.93 7.45
CA LEU A 236 5.55 -31.15 8.19
C LEU A 236 4.94 -30.85 9.57
N ASP A 237 5.00 -29.62 10.07
CA ASP A 237 4.38 -29.25 11.33
C ASP A 237 2.91 -28.91 11.09
N GLY A 238 2.00 -29.61 11.77
CA GLY A 238 0.58 -29.28 11.72
C GLY A 238 0.33 -27.81 12.11
N PRO A 239 -0.61 -27.13 11.46
CA PRO A 239 -0.85 -25.69 11.67
C PRO A 239 -1.52 -25.38 13.01
N LYS A 240 -1.87 -26.38 13.78
CA LYS A 240 -2.67 -26.26 15.01
C LYS A 240 -1.96 -26.94 16.19
N LEU A 241 -2.09 -26.35 17.37
CA LEU A 241 -1.69 -26.88 18.67
C LEU A 241 -2.94 -27.29 19.45
N GLY A 242 -2.86 -28.35 20.21
CA GLY A 242 -3.97 -28.82 21.02
C GLY A 242 -4.26 -30.30 20.86
N PRO A 243 -5.40 -30.81 21.34
CA PRO A 243 -6.48 -30.01 21.93
C PRO A 243 -6.16 -29.43 23.31
N TYR A 244 -6.63 -28.25 23.62
CA TYR A 244 -6.55 -27.62 24.95
C TYR A 244 -7.94 -27.38 25.52
N PRO A 245 -8.19 -27.64 26.82
CA PRO A 245 -9.46 -27.28 27.45
C PRO A 245 -9.60 -25.77 27.64
N ILE A 246 -10.78 -25.25 27.42
CA ILE A 246 -11.10 -23.86 27.74
C ILE A 246 -11.20 -23.75 29.27
N THR A 247 -10.39 -22.88 29.84
CA THR A 247 -10.38 -22.62 31.30
C THR A 247 -11.26 -21.45 31.70
N GLU A 248 -11.40 -20.47 30.80
CA GLU A 248 -12.18 -19.27 31.03
C GLU A 248 -12.80 -18.75 29.73
N VAL A 249 -14.03 -18.26 29.78
CA VAL A 249 -14.71 -17.57 28.68
C VAL A 249 -14.98 -16.15 29.12
N SER A 250 -14.27 -15.18 28.50
CA SER A 250 -14.54 -13.76 28.72
C SER A 250 -15.29 -13.20 27.52
N THR A 251 -16.41 -12.54 27.79
CA THR A 251 -17.14 -11.76 26.78
C THR A 251 -16.43 -10.42 26.60
N ILE A 252 -15.90 -10.15 25.42
CA ILE A 252 -15.41 -8.79 25.08
C ILE A 252 -16.66 -7.92 24.97
N LEU A 253 -16.98 -7.20 26.03
CA LEU A 253 -17.99 -6.15 25.97
C LEU A 253 -17.52 -5.10 24.96
N ASP A 254 -18.39 -4.81 24.00
CA ASP A 254 -18.20 -3.78 22.97
C ASP A 254 -17.74 -2.45 23.59
N ILE A 255 -16.45 -2.12 23.42
CA ILE A 255 -15.90 -0.80 23.76
C ILE A 255 -16.25 0.23 22.66
N THR A 256 -17.31 0.05 21.93
CA THR A 256 -17.75 0.98 20.87
C THR A 256 -18.88 1.93 21.32
N LYS A 257 -19.13 2.04 22.62
CA LYS A 257 -20.00 3.09 23.14
C LYS A 257 -19.27 3.94 24.18
N ARG A 258 -18.38 4.82 23.71
CA ARG A 258 -18.10 6.09 24.43
C ARG A 258 -17.51 7.12 23.46
N SER A 259 -18.38 8.13 23.25
CA SER A 259 -18.16 9.53 22.80
C SER A 259 -17.45 9.73 21.45
#